data_229759183a97383d1e37f52113193805
#
_entry.id   229759183a97383d1e37f52113193805
#
_cell.length_a   1.000
_cell.length_b   1.000
_cell.length_c   1.000
_cell.angle_alpha   90.00
_cell.angle_beta   90.00
_cell.angle_gamma   90.00
#
_symmetry.space_group_name_H-M   'P 1'
#
loop_
_entity.id
_entity.type
_entity.pdbx_description
1 polymer ?
#
loop_
_entity_poly.entity_id
_entity_poly.type
_entity_poly.pdbx_seq_one_letter_code
_entity_poly.pdbx_strand_id
1 'polypeptide(L)'
;MPEETLRENKMGTMPENKLLLSMAVPMMISMLVQALYNIVDSIFVSRICEDALTAVSMAFPLQNIIISIAVGFGVGINALLSRALGQKNAERVNQVAVNGLLLALLSYLFVLVAGLLGIRAYMHTQTDIETIVNFGITYLNICILCSFGVFIEITFERFLQATGRTIYSMITQLVGAITNIILDPILIFGLLGFPKMGIAGAAWATVIGQCLGAVVAVILNHCKNPEIHLRLRHIRPSGKLMGEITAISIPSIIMSCISSLTCFVMNLILITFSSTAVAVFGVYFKLQSFVFMPVFGLNNGM
;
A
#
# COMPACT_ATOMS: atom_id res chain seq x y z
N MET A 1 -16.22 -23.31 -27.45
CA MET A 1 -15.50 -22.04 -27.41
C MET A 1 -14.06 -22.38 -27.67
N PRO A 2 -13.35 -21.70 -28.58
CA PRO A 2 -11.93 -21.99 -28.80
C PRO A 2 -11.20 -21.70 -27.48
N GLU A 3 -10.33 -22.63 -27.06
CA GLU A 3 -9.39 -22.42 -25.96
C GLU A 3 -8.51 -21.23 -26.36
N GLU A 4 -8.71 -20.08 -25.69
CA GLU A 4 -7.78 -18.97 -25.75
C GLU A 4 -6.46 -19.44 -25.11
N THR A 5 -5.57 -20.00 -25.92
CA THR A 5 -4.23 -20.36 -25.48
C THR A 5 -3.50 -19.09 -25.05
N LEU A 6 -3.22 -18.98 -23.77
CA LEU A 6 -2.40 -17.89 -23.22
C LEU A 6 -1.05 -17.87 -23.97
N ARG A 7 -0.71 -16.72 -24.56
CA ARG A 7 0.57 -16.52 -25.25
C ARG A 7 1.71 -16.72 -24.25
N GLU A 8 2.81 -17.30 -24.69
CA GLU A 8 4.00 -17.45 -23.85
C GLU A 8 4.49 -16.07 -23.40
N ASN A 9 4.56 -15.90 -22.08
CA ASN A 9 5.02 -14.68 -21.44
C ASN A 9 6.54 -14.73 -21.27
N LYS A 10 7.19 -13.56 -21.12
CA LYS A 10 8.62 -13.46 -20.82
C LYS A 10 9.07 -14.31 -19.62
N MET A 11 8.15 -14.57 -18.66
CA MET A 11 8.42 -15.44 -17.51
C MET A 11 8.69 -16.90 -17.87
N GLY A 12 8.19 -17.38 -19.03
CA GLY A 12 8.43 -18.74 -19.53
C GLY A 12 9.56 -18.86 -20.57
N THR A 13 10.02 -17.74 -21.15
CA THR A 13 10.95 -17.74 -22.27
C THR A 13 12.30 -17.08 -22.00
N MET A 14 12.40 -16.25 -20.95
CA MET A 14 13.59 -15.47 -20.64
C MET A 14 14.54 -16.26 -19.71
N PRO A 15 15.89 -16.17 -19.92
CA PRO A 15 16.84 -16.76 -18.98
C PRO A 15 16.64 -16.20 -17.55
N GLU A 16 16.70 -17.06 -16.54
CA GLU A 16 16.34 -16.76 -15.13
C GLU A 16 17.04 -15.51 -14.59
N ASN A 17 18.35 -15.37 -14.82
CA ASN A 17 19.10 -14.20 -14.33
C ASN A 17 18.63 -12.88 -14.95
N LYS A 18 18.29 -12.88 -16.25
CA LYS A 18 17.78 -11.67 -16.92
C LYS A 18 16.35 -11.36 -16.50
N LEU A 19 15.55 -12.40 -16.31
CA LEU A 19 14.18 -12.28 -15.82
C LEU A 19 14.17 -11.66 -14.42
N LEU A 20 14.97 -12.22 -13.50
CA LEU A 20 15.11 -11.72 -12.14
C LEU A 20 15.48 -10.23 -12.11
N LEU A 21 16.51 -9.81 -12.84
CA LEU A 21 16.89 -8.41 -12.92
C LEU A 21 15.79 -7.54 -13.53
N SER A 22 15.13 -8.02 -14.58
CA SER A 22 14.05 -7.25 -15.24
C SER A 22 12.82 -7.04 -14.36
N MET A 23 12.61 -7.91 -13.35
CA MET A 23 11.52 -7.81 -12.40
C MET A 23 11.95 -7.08 -11.13
N ALA A 24 13.11 -7.39 -10.58
CA ALA A 24 13.57 -6.86 -9.32
C ALA A 24 13.95 -5.36 -9.40
N VAL A 25 14.65 -4.94 -10.47
CA VAL A 25 15.10 -3.55 -10.59
C VAL A 25 13.95 -2.53 -10.57
N PRO A 26 12.86 -2.69 -11.35
CA PRO A 26 11.72 -1.80 -11.25
C PRO A 26 11.09 -1.77 -9.85
N MET A 27 11.02 -2.93 -9.18
CA MET A 27 10.45 -3.01 -7.83
C MET A 27 11.35 -2.34 -6.78
N MET A 28 12.67 -2.48 -6.91
CA MET A 28 13.63 -1.76 -6.05
C MET A 28 13.48 -0.25 -6.21
N ILE A 29 13.36 0.23 -7.45
CA ILE A 29 13.17 1.66 -7.74
C ILE A 29 11.83 2.14 -7.15
N SER A 30 10.75 1.39 -7.30
CA SER A 30 9.45 1.72 -6.71
C SER A 30 9.55 1.87 -5.20
N MET A 31 10.14 0.88 -4.53
CA MET A 31 10.29 0.89 -3.08
C MET A 31 11.18 2.05 -2.58
N LEU A 32 12.24 2.37 -3.35
CA LEU A 32 13.09 3.50 -3.04
C LEU A 32 12.33 4.83 -3.15
N VAL A 33 11.54 5.00 -4.20
CA VAL A 33 10.72 6.20 -4.39
C VAL A 33 9.64 6.29 -3.32
N GLN A 34 9.04 5.17 -2.93
CA GLN A 34 8.07 5.12 -1.83
C GLN A 34 8.71 5.54 -0.49
N ALA A 35 9.93 5.08 -0.20
CA ALA A 35 10.65 5.52 0.99
C ALA A 35 10.97 7.03 0.93
N LEU A 36 11.35 7.53 -0.25
CA LEU A 36 11.68 8.93 -0.46
C LEU A 36 10.47 9.84 -0.22
N TYR A 37 9.30 9.51 -0.79
CA TYR A 37 8.13 10.35 -0.57
C TYR A 37 7.69 10.35 0.90
N ASN A 38 7.82 9.24 1.63
CA ASN A 38 7.55 9.20 3.07
C ASN A 38 8.45 10.14 3.89
N ILE A 39 9.72 10.29 3.47
CA ILE A 39 10.65 11.24 4.08
C ILE A 39 10.24 12.68 3.75
N VAL A 40 9.93 12.95 2.48
CA VAL A 40 9.51 14.29 2.01
C VAL A 40 8.23 14.74 2.70
N ASP A 41 7.20 13.87 2.78
CA ASP A 41 5.98 14.13 3.53
C ASP A 41 6.28 14.51 4.99
N SER A 42 7.17 13.78 5.65
CA SER A 42 7.58 14.09 7.04
C SER A 42 8.27 15.45 7.17
N ILE A 43 9.07 15.85 6.17
CA ILE A 43 9.70 17.18 6.15
C ILE A 43 8.64 18.28 6.04
N PHE A 44 7.61 18.10 5.21
CA PHE A 44 6.52 19.08 5.11
C PHE A 44 5.66 19.11 6.37
N VAL A 45 5.31 17.97 6.95
CA VAL A 45 4.54 17.89 8.21
C VAL A 45 5.32 18.52 9.36
N SER A 46 6.63 18.31 9.47
CA SER A 46 7.47 18.91 10.52
C SER A 46 7.48 20.45 10.49
N ARG A 47 7.23 21.04 9.33
CA ARG A 47 7.13 22.52 9.16
C ARG A 47 5.78 23.09 9.64
N ILE A 48 4.79 22.27 9.96
CA ILE A 48 3.52 22.72 10.55
C ILE A 48 3.74 23.06 12.03
N CYS A 49 4.09 22.05 12.82
CA CYS A 49 4.51 22.11 14.22
C CYS A 49 5.05 20.74 14.65
N GLU A 50 5.71 20.70 15.80
CA GLU A 50 6.25 19.45 16.38
C GLU A 50 5.14 18.45 16.75
N ASP A 51 4.01 18.94 17.29
CA ASP A 51 2.86 18.10 17.63
C ASP A 51 2.26 17.40 16.41
N ALA A 52 2.26 18.05 15.24
CA ALA A 52 1.80 17.43 13.99
C ALA A 52 2.72 16.28 13.55
N LEU A 53 4.03 16.45 13.64
CA LEU A 53 4.99 15.39 13.33
C LEU A 53 4.86 14.22 14.30
N THR A 54 4.68 14.52 15.59
CA THR A 54 4.45 13.51 16.63
C THR A 54 3.15 12.74 16.37
N ALA A 55 2.07 13.44 16.03
CA ALA A 55 0.78 12.82 15.70
C ALA A 55 0.87 11.86 14.51
N VAL A 56 1.54 12.27 13.41
CA VAL A 56 1.77 11.40 12.25
C VAL A 56 2.67 10.21 12.60
N SER A 57 3.70 10.41 13.45
CA SER A 57 4.57 9.33 13.90
C SER A 57 3.81 8.30 14.74
N MET A 58 2.86 8.74 15.58
CA MET A 58 1.98 7.87 16.35
C MET A 58 0.89 7.21 15.49
N ALA A 59 0.43 7.87 14.43
CA ALA A 59 -0.53 7.32 13.47
C ALA A 59 0.10 6.24 12.55
N PHE A 60 1.41 6.32 12.31
CA PHE A 60 2.14 5.48 11.37
C PHE A 60 1.97 3.96 11.60
N PRO A 61 2.04 3.42 12.83
CA PRO A 61 1.84 1.98 13.06
C PRO A 61 0.48 1.49 12.58
N LEU A 62 -0.59 2.24 12.83
CA LEU A 62 -1.94 1.87 12.38
C LEU A 62 -2.07 1.94 10.86
N GLN A 63 -1.54 3.00 10.24
CA GLN A 63 -1.49 3.13 8.78
C GLN A 63 -0.70 1.99 8.13
N ASN A 64 0.42 1.60 8.74
CA ASN A 64 1.24 0.50 8.25
C ASN A 64 0.54 -0.87 8.41
N ILE A 65 -0.29 -1.08 9.43
CA ILE A 65 -1.15 -2.28 9.54
C ILE A 65 -2.13 -2.36 8.37
N ILE A 66 -2.77 -1.25 8.00
CA ILE A 66 -3.70 -1.20 6.86
C ILE A 66 -2.99 -1.60 5.57
N ILE A 67 -1.83 -1.02 5.31
CA ILE A 67 -0.99 -1.35 4.15
C ILE A 67 -0.55 -2.82 4.21
N SER A 68 -0.16 -3.32 5.39
CA SER A 68 0.25 -4.72 5.58
C SER A 68 -0.86 -5.71 5.26
N ILE A 69 -2.11 -5.39 5.59
CA ILE A 69 -3.28 -6.20 5.23
C ILE A 69 -3.44 -6.23 3.70
N ALA A 70 -3.40 -5.06 3.04
CA ALA A 70 -3.52 -4.96 1.60
C ALA A 70 -2.39 -5.69 0.85
N VAL A 71 -1.14 -5.48 1.28
CA VAL A 71 0.05 -6.16 0.73
C VAL A 71 -0.02 -7.65 0.94
N GLY A 72 -0.41 -8.11 2.14
CA GLY A 72 -0.51 -9.52 2.46
C GLY A 72 -1.54 -10.26 1.60
N PHE A 73 -2.74 -9.69 1.43
CA PHE A 73 -3.71 -10.24 0.47
C PHE A 73 -3.17 -10.18 -0.96
N GLY A 74 -2.44 -9.12 -1.31
CA GLY A 74 -1.74 -9.01 -2.58
C GLY A 74 -0.76 -10.16 -2.82
N VAL A 75 -0.01 -10.60 -1.81
CA VAL A 75 0.92 -11.75 -1.90
C VAL A 75 0.15 -13.04 -2.21
N GLY A 76 -0.95 -13.31 -1.50
CA GLY A 76 -1.79 -14.48 -1.75
C GLY A 76 -2.38 -14.49 -3.17
N ILE A 77 -2.87 -13.35 -3.63
CA ILE A 77 -3.39 -13.17 -5.00
C ILE A 77 -2.27 -13.42 -6.02
N ASN A 78 -1.10 -12.81 -5.83
CA ASN A 78 0.04 -12.95 -6.74
C ASN A 78 0.48 -14.42 -6.87
N ALA A 79 0.59 -15.14 -5.75
CA ALA A 79 1.03 -16.54 -5.72
C ALA A 79 0.07 -17.45 -6.51
N LEU A 80 -1.25 -17.35 -6.25
CA LEU A 80 -2.23 -18.17 -6.96
C LEU A 80 -2.39 -17.78 -8.42
N LEU A 81 -2.28 -16.48 -8.73
CA LEU A 81 -2.36 -15.98 -10.09
C LEU A 81 -1.18 -16.45 -10.92
N SER A 82 0.05 -16.35 -10.40
CA SER A 82 1.27 -16.85 -11.06
C SER A 82 1.20 -18.35 -11.29
N ARG A 83 0.67 -19.11 -10.31
CA ARG A 83 0.46 -20.55 -10.47
C ARG A 83 -0.55 -20.87 -11.58
N ALA A 84 -1.68 -20.16 -11.63
CA ALA A 84 -2.70 -20.35 -12.65
C ALA A 84 -2.19 -19.98 -14.06
N LEU A 85 -1.39 -18.92 -14.16
CA LEU A 85 -0.72 -18.50 -15.40
C LEU A 85 0.29 -19.55 -15.87
N GLY A 86 1.11 -20.10 -14.97
CA GLY A 86 2.05 -21.19 -15.28
C GLY A 86 1.35 -22.47 -15.75
N GLN A 87 0.15 -22.76 -15.25
CA GLN A 87 -0.71 -23.86 -15.70
C GLN A 87 -1.42 -23.56 -17.04
N LYS A 88 -1.27 -22.35 -17.61
CA LYS A 88 -1.96 -21.87 -18.81
C LYS A 88 -3.50 -21.98 -18.73
N ASN A 89 -4.05 -21.90 -17.50
CA ASN A 89 -5.49 -22.02 -17.25
C ASN A 89 -6.14 -20.64 -17.15
N ALA A 90 -6.59 -20.11 -18.30
CA ALA A 90 -7.19 -18.77 -18.40
C ALA A 90 -8.46 -18.59 -17.53
N GLU A 91 -9.27 -19.66 -17.36
CA GLU A 91 -10.45 -19.60 -16.52
C GLU A 91 -10.08 -19.42 -15.04
N ARG A 92 -9.10 -20.20 -14.57
CA ARG A 92 -8.60 -20.08 -13.18
C ARG A 92 -7.93 -18.73 -12.93
N VAL A 93 -7.18 -18.18 -13.90
CA VAL A 93 -6.60 -16.85 -13.84
C VAL A 93 -7.69 -15.80 -13.60
N ASN A 94 -8.77 -15.83 -14.39
CA ASN A 94 -9.89 -14.91 -14.22
C ASN A 94 -10.61 -15.10 -12.88
N GLN A 95 -10.83 -16.34 -12.45
CA GLN A 95 -11.44 -16.64 -11.14
C GLN A 95 -10.60 -16.11 -9.98
N VAL A 96 -9.27 -16.30 -10.00
CA VAL A 96 -8.35 -15.77 -8.96
C VAL A 96 -8.38 -14.25 -8.97
N ALA A 97 -8.31 -13.60 -10.13
CA ALA A 97 -8.30 -12.15 -10.23
C ALA A 97 -9.61 -11.53 -9.68
N VAL A 98 -10.77 -12.08 -10.06
CA VAL A 98 -12.08 -11.59 -9.60
C VAL A 98 -12.28 -11.84 -8.10
N ASN A 99 -11.99 -13.05 -7.60
CA ASN A 99 -12.11 -13.35 -6.17
C ASN A 99 -11.08 -12.58 -5.33
N GLY A 100 -9.88 -12.34 -5.86
CA GLY A 100 -8.88 -11.48 -5.24
C GLY A 100 -9.36 -10.04 -5.09
N LEU A 101 -9.97 -9.48 -6.14
CA LEU A 101 -10.55 -8.13 -6.08
C LEU A 101 -11.71 -8.05 -5.07
N LEU A 102 -12.58 -9.06 -5.03
CA LEU A 102 -13.66 -9.13 -4.03
C LEU A 102 -13.10 -9.20 -2.61
N LEU A 103 -12.05 -10.00 -2.40
CA LEU A 103 -11.40 -10.11 -1.09
C LEU A 103 -10.73 -8.80 -0.68
N ALA A 104 -10.11 -8.08 -1.62
CA ALA A 104 -9.55 -6.76 -1.36
C ALA A 104 -10.63 -5.75 -0.94
N LEU A 105 -11.80 -5.76 -1.59
CA LEU A 105 -12.94 -4.91 -1.20
C LEU A 105 -13.51 -5.28 0.17
N LEU A 106 -13.64 -6.57 0.48
CA LEU A 106 -14.07 -7.03 1.80
C LEU A 106 -13.07 -6.64 2.89
N SER A 107 -11.78 -6.76 2.61
CA SER A 107 -10.71 -6.34 3.51
C SER A 107 -10.71 -4.83 3.76
N TYR A 108 -10.94 -4.03 2.71
CA TYR A 108 -11.14 -2.59 2.85
C TYR A 108 -12.34 -2.30 3.77
N LEU A 109 -13.49 -2.94 3.54
CA LEU A 109 -14.68 -2.72 4.35
C LEU A 109 -14.45 -3.10 5.83
N PHE A 110 -13.75 -4.20 6.07
CA PHE A 110 -13.34 -4.59 7.43
C PHE A 110 -12.44 -3.53 8.08
N VAL A 111 -11.42 -3.07 7.38
CA VAL A 111 -10.49 -2.03 7.85
C VAL A 111 -11.22 -0.71 8.09
N LEU A 112 -12.17 -0.34 7.21
CA LEU A 112 -12.97 0.86 7.35
C LEU A 112 -13.79 0.83 8.65
N VAL A 113 -14.54 -0.25 8.87
CA VAL A 113 -15.39 -0.39 10.07
C VAL A 113 -14.53 -0.45 11.34
N ALA A 114 -13.51 -1.32 11.36
CA ALA A 114 -12.62 -1.46 12.51
C ALA A 114 -11.86 -0.15 12.81
N GLY A 115 -11.42 0.55 11.76
CA GLY A 115 -10.72 1.82 11.90
C GLY A 115 -11.61 2.92 12.46
N LEU A 116 -12.78 3.15 11.86
CA LEU A 116 -13.70 4.20 12.34
C LEU A 116 -14.11 4.00 13.81
N LEU A 117 -14.25 2.74 14.26
CA LEU A 117 -14.56 2.43 15.65
C LEU A 117 -13.34 2.53 16.57
N GLY A 118 -12.14 2.22 16.07
CA GLY A 118 -10.94 2.07 16.88
C GLY A 118 -10.00 3.27 16.92
N ILE A 119 -10.05 4.22 15.94
CA ILE A 119 -9.08 5.33 15.85
C ILE A 119 -8.99 6.14 17.13
N ARG A 120 -10.12 6.52 17.69
CA ARG A 120 -10.16 7.36 18.90
C ARG A 120 -9.54 6.64 20.10
N ALA A 121 -9.94 5.38 20.31
CA ALA A 121 -9.36 4.54 21.37
C ALA A 121 -7.86 4.34 21.15
N TYR A 122 -7.42 4.06 19.92
CA TYR A 122 -6.02 3.91 19.57
C TYR A 122 -5.19 5.15 19.90
N MET A 123 -5.63 6.35 19.49
CA MET A 123 -4.88 7.59 19.75
C MET A 123 -4.79 7.91 21.25
N HIS A 124 -5.87 7.68 22.01
CA HIS A 124 -5.84 7.86 23.48
C HIS A 124 -4.97 6.83 24.21
N THR A 125 -4.68 5.65 23.62
CA THR A 125 -3.68 4.74 24.19
C THR A 125 -2.24 5.18 23.94
N GLN A 126 -2.03 6.08 22.95
CA GLN A 126 -0.69 6.58 22.61
C GLN A 126 -0.29 7.80 23.44
N THR A 127 -1.22 8.71 23.73
CA THR A 127 -0.95 9.96 24.45
C THR A 127 -2.23 10.58 25.00
N ASP A 128 -2.10 11.31 26.11
CA ASP A 128 -3.17 12.14 26.69
C ASP A 128 -3.12 13.60 26.21
N ILE A 129 -2.16 13.97 25.36
CA ILE A 129 -2.04 15.34 24.82
C ILE A 129 -3.11 15.54 23.77
N GLU A 130 -4.17 16.28 24.10
CA GLU A 130 -5.35 16.44 23.25
C GLU A 130 -5.05 17.00 21.85
N THR A 131 -4.08 17.91 21.72
CA THR A 131 -3.65 18.46 20.42
C THR A 131 -3.12 17.36 19.50
N ILE A 132 -2.24 16.49 20.01
CA ILE A 132 -1.67 15.37 19.26
C ILE A 132 -2.75 14.35 18.92
N VAL A 133 -3.64 14.03 19.87
CA VAL A 133 -4.78 13.13 19.65
C VAL A 133 -5.68 13.65 18.54
N ASN A 134 -6.06 14.92 18.55
CA ASN A 134 -6.94 15.51 17.54
C ASN A 134 -6.29 15.53 16.14
N PHE A 135 -5.00 15.84 16.04
CA PHE A 135 -4.25 15.77 14.80
C PHE A 135 -4.18 14.35 14.26
N GLY A 136 -3.89 13.37 15.12
CA GLY A 136 -3.83 11.96 14.75
C GLY A 136 -5.19 11.42 14.29
N ILE A 137 -6.28 11.75 15.00
CA ILE A 137 -7.64 11.36 14.62
C ILE A 137 -8.01 11.97 13.25
N THR A 138 -7.71 13.24 13.03
CA THR A 138 -8.00 13.92 11.75
C THR A 138 -7.26 13.24 10.59
N TYR A 139 -5.97 12.98 10.78
CA TYR A 139 -5.13 12.32 9.79
C TYR A 139 -5.63 10.89 9.46
N LEU A 140 -5.82 10.08 10.50
CA LEU A 140 -6.23 8.68 10.36
C LEU A 140 -7.64 8.53 9.79
N ASN A 141 -8.58 9.39 10.16
CA ASN A 141 -9.93 9.36 9.60
C ASN A 141 -9.92 9.52 8.09
N ILE A 142 -9.15 10.48 7.56
CA ILE A 142 -9.02 10.71 6.11
C ILE A 142 -8.37 9.51 5.45
N CYS A 143 -7.25 9.03 6.00
CA CYS A 143 -6.51 7.89 5.44
C CYS A 143 -7.34 6.60 5.42
N ILE A 144 -8.10 6.31 6.50
CA ILE A 144 -8.90 5.08 6.60
C ILE A 144 -10.15 5.17 5.73
N LEU A 145 -10.86 6.30 5.75
CA LEU A 145 -12.05 6.47 4.92
C LEU A 145 -11.74 6.27 3.43
N CYS A 146 -10.58 6.74 2.99
CA CYS A 146 -10.17 6.68 1.60
C CYS A 146 -9.15 5.57 1.30
N SER A 147 -8.90 4.64 2.22
CA SER A 147 -7.98 3.51 2.00
C SER A 147 -8.41 2.56 0.88
N PHE A 148 -9.64 2.71 0.35
CA PHE A 148 -10.09 2.05 -0.87
C PHE A 148 -9.07 2.17 -2.01
N GLY A 149 -8.48 3.36 -2.21
CA GLY A 149 -7.45 3.58 -3.22
C GLY A 149 -6.26 2.64 -3.08
N VAL A 150 -5.76 2.48 -1.84
CA VAL A 150 -4.62 1.58 -1.53
C VAL A 150 -4.93 0.12 -1.86
N PHE A 151 -6.11 -0.37 -1.46
CA PHE A 151 -6.49 -1.77 -1.71
C PHE A 151 -6.63 -2.06 -3.20
N ILE A 152 -7.21 -1.14 -3.97
CA ILE A 152 -7.31 -1.26 -5.42
C ILE A 152 -5.93 -1.17 -6.06
N GLU A 153 -5.12 -0.16 -5.72
CA GLU A 153 -3.78 0.05 -6.27
C GLU A 153 -2.93 -1.21 -6.09
N ILE A 154 -2.79 -1.70 -4.85
CA ILE A 154 -1.99 -2.88 -4.54
C ILE A 154 -2.50 -4.12 -5.29
N THR A 155 -3.82 -4.34 -5.35
CA THR A 155 -4.39 -5.50 -6.03
C THR A 155 -4.05 -5.49 -7.53
N PHE A 156 -4.23 -4.36 -8.20
CA PHE A 156 -3.92 -4.25 -9.63
C PHE A 156 -2.42 -4.26 -9.90
N GLU A 157 -1.59 -3.75 -8.99
CA GLU A 157 -0.14 -3.92 -9.07
C GLU A 157 0.27 -5.39 -9.00
N ARG A 158 -0.35 -6.18 -8.12
CA ARG A 158 -0.09 -7.63 -8.04
C ARG A 158 -0.48 -8.36 -9.34
N PHE A 159 -1.54 -7.91 -10.02
CA PHE A 159 -1.88 -8.44 -11.34
C PHE A 159 -0.77 -8.16 -12.37
N LEU A 160 -0.21 -6.94 -12.39
CA LEU A 160 0.91 -6.59 -13.25
C LEU A 160 2.19 -7.38 -12.91
N GLN A 161 2.45 -7.58 -11.61
CA GLN A 161 3.61 -8.31 -11.13
C GLN A 161 3.51 -9.81 -11.47
N ALA A 162 2.35 -10.44 -11.24
CA ALA A 162 2.09 -11.84 -11.57
C ALA A 162 2.28 -12.15 -13.06
N THR A 163 2.03 -11.19 -13.94
CA THR A 163 2.26 -11.31 -15.39
C THR A 163 3.65 -10.85 -15.84
N GLY A 164 4.56 -10.57 -14.89
CA GLY A 164 5.94 -10.12 -15.16
C GLY A 164 6.05 -8.68 -15.67
N ARG A 165 5.00 -7.88 -15.55
CA ARG A 165 4.92 -6.49 -16.05
C ARG A 165 5.29 -5.47 -14.96
N THR A 166 6.35 -5.72 -14.22
CA THR A 166 6.79 -4.94 -13.05
C THR A 166 7.12 -3.48 -13.36
N ILE A 167 7.51 -3.16 -14.61
CA ILE A 167 7.73 -1.77 -15.04
C ILE A 167 6.45 -0.95 -14.93
N TYR A 168 5.29 -1.53 -15.27
CA TYR A 168 4.01 -0.83 -15.17
C TYR A 168 3.58 -0.66 -13.71
N SER A 169 3.87 -1.64 -12.83
CA SER A 169 3.70 -1.48 -11.38
C SER A 169 4.59 -0.36 -10.82
N MET A 170 5.83 -0.23 -11.30
CA MET A 170 6.70 0.90 -10.95
C MET A 170 6.08 2.24 -11.37
N ILE A 171 5.51 2.33 -12.58
CA ILE A 171 4.89 3.56 -13.07
C ILE A 171 3.70 3.98 -12.19
N THR A 172 2.86 3.03 -11.74
CA THR A 172 1.72 3.34 -10.85
C THR A 172 2.19 3.95 -9.54
N GLN A 173 3.18 3.35 -8.90
CA GLN A 173 3.76 3.87 -7.66
C GLN A 173 4.46 5.21 -7.85
N LEU A 174 5.19 5.40 -8.95
CA LEU A 174 5.80 6.68 -9.29
C LEU A 174 4.77 7.80 -9.43
N VAL A 175 3.67 7.55 -10.13
CA VAL A 175 2.59 8.54 -10.30
C VAL A 175 2.00 8.90 -8.93
N GLY A 176 1.71 7.92 -8.09
CA GLY A 176 1.21 8.15 -6.73
C GLY A 176 2.17 8.99 -5.89
N ALA A 177 3.46 8.61 -5.86
CA ALA A 177 4.48 9.31 -5.09
C ALA A 177 4.73 10.74 -5.58
N ILE A 178 4.86 10.96 -6.89
CA ILE A 178 5.05 12.30 -7.46
C ILE A 178 3.85 13.19 -7.18
N THR A 179 2.63 12.65 -7.32
CA THR A 179 1.40 13.38 -7.00
C THR A 179 1.38 13.81 -5.54
N ASN A 180 1.72 12.92 -4.62
CA ASN A 180 1.79 13.23 -3.19
C ASN A 180 2.82 14.36 -2.93
N ILE A 181 4.06 14.22 -3.42
CA ILE A 181 5.12 15.23 -3.24
C ILE A 181 4.71 16.61 -3.75
N ILE A 182 3.95 16.67 -4.85
CA ILE A 182 3.46 17.94 -5.41
C ILE A 182 2.31 18.51 -4.58
N LEU A 183 1.38 17.66 -4.15
CA LEU A 183 0.18 18.08 -3.42
C LEU A 183 0.45 18.42 -1.96
N ASP A 184 1.44 17.81 -1.32
CA ASP A 184 1.79 18.08 0.07
C ASP A 184 1.98 19.58 0.34
N PRO A 185 2.91 20.30 -0.31
CA PRO A 185 3.07 21.72 -0.05
C PRO A 185 1.85 22.56 -0.44
N ILE A 186 1.11 22.14 -1.45
CA ILE A 186 -0.08 22.87 -1.92
C ILE A 186 -1.20 22.80 -0.88
N LEU A 187 -1.49 21.61 -0.36
CA LEU A 187 -2.61 21.41 0.57
C LEU A 187 -2.23 21.75 2.02
N ILE A 188 -1.00 21.45 2.43
CA ILE A 188 -0.52 21.74 3.78
C ILE A 188 -0.47 23.26 4.02
N PHE A 189 0.17 23.99 3.12
CA PHE A 189 0.42 25.44 3.29
C PHE A 189 -0.60 26.35 2.61
N GLY A 190 -1.48 25.79 1.77
CA GLY A 190 -2.50 26.57 1.06
C GLY A 190 -1.92 27.37 -0.11
N LEU A 191 -1.05 26.74 -0.91
CA LEU A 191 -0.49 27.37 -2.11
C LEU A 191 -1.49 27.33 -3.27
N LEU A 192 -1.26 28.14 -4.31
CA LEU A 192 -2.07 28.20 -5.54
C LEU A 192 -3.58 28.47 -5.31
N GLY A 193 -3.94 29.16 -4.22
CA GLY A 193 -5.33 29.50 -3.91
C GLY A 193 -6.12 28.43 -3.17
N PHE A 194 -5.49 27.34 -2.78
CA PHE A 194 -6.11 26.32 -1.91
C PHE A 194 -6.13 26.81 -0.44
N PRO A 195 -7.13 26.39 0.36
CA PRO A 195 -7.14 26.69 1.78
C PRO A 195 -5.98 25.97 2.50
N LYS A 196 -5.39 26.62 3.50
CA LYS A 196 -4.38 25.99 4.36
C LYS A 196 -5.03 24.90 5.22
N MET A 197 -4.75 23.64 4.89
CA MET A 197 -5.38 22.49 5.55
C MET A 197 -4.50 21.85 6.64
N GLY A 198 -3.21 22.23 6.72
CA GLY A 198 -2.28 21.66 7.70
C GLY A 198 -2.19 20.14 7.59
N ILE A 199 -2.36 19.43 8.73
CA ILE A 199 -2.24 17.95 8.79
C ILE A 199 -3.30 17.23 7.96
N ALA A 200 -4.51 17.79 7.82
CA ALA A 200 -5.53 17.26 6.93
C ALA A 200 -5.08 17.34 5.47
N GLY A 201 -4.30 18.38 5.10
CA GLY A 201 -3.73 18.54 3.77
C GLY A 201 -2.75 17.41 3.44
N ALA A 202 -1.87 17.02 4.39
CA ALA A 202 -0.95 15.87 4.22
C ALA A 202 -1.74 14.56 4.01
N ALA A 203 -2.80 14.32 4.81
CA ALA A 203 -3.65 13.15 4.63
C ALA A 203 -4.33 13.12 3.26
N TRP A 204 -4.90 14.24 2.80
CA TRP A 204 -5.51 14.35 1.48
C TRP A 204 -4.51 14.18 0.34
N ALA A 205 -3.31 14.75 0.44
CA ALA A 205 -2.27 14.56 -0.57
C ALA A 205 -1.89 13.09 -0.73
N THR A 206 -1.72 12.37 0.39
CA THR A 206 -1.45 10.94 0.40
C THR A 206 -2.58 10.14 -0.26
N VAL A 207 -3.82 10.41 0.12
CA VAL A 207 -5.01 9.72 -0.43
C VAL A 207 -5.18 9.98 -1.92
N ILE A 208 -5.05 11.24 -2.35
CA ILE A 208 -5.17 11.59 -3.78
C ILE A 208 -4.07 10.90 -4.59
N GLY A 209 -2.84 10.87 -4.08
CA GLY A 209 -1.73 10.14 -4.70
C GLY A 209 -2.05 8.66 -4.90
N GLN A 210 -2.54 7.99 -3.86
CA GLN A 210 -2.93 6.57 -3.90
C GLN A 210 -4.12 6.32 -4.84
N CYS A 211 -5.12 7.19 -4.84
CA CYS A 211 -6.26 7.07 -5.76
C CYS A 211 -5.84 7.25 -7.23
N LEU A 212 -4.95 8.18 -7.53
CA LEU A 212 -4.39 8.35 -8.87
C LEU A 212 -3.53 7.15 -9.27
N GLY A 213 -2.70 6.63 -8.36
CA GLY A 213 -1.97 5.38 -8.55
C GLY A 213 -2.91 4.23 -8.89
N ALA A 214 -4.01 4.09 -8.14
CA ALA A 214 -5.04 3.08 -8.40
C ALA A 214 -5.68 3.22 -9.78
N VAL A 215 -6.06 4.44 -10.19
CA VAL A 215 -6.63 4.69 -11.53
C VAL A 215 -5.64 4.31 -12.62
N VAL A 216 -4.38 4.72 -12.50
CA VAL A 216 -3.32 4.36 -13.46
C VAL A 216 -3.09 2.84 -13.48
N ALA A 217 -3.11 2.17 -12.31
CA ALA A 217 -2.97 0.73 -12.20
C ALA A 217 -4.09 -0.01 -12.96
N VAL A 218 -5.34 0.44 -12.80
CA VAL A 218 -6.50 -0.12 -13.52
C VAL A 218 -6.36 0.08 -15.03
N ILE A 219 -6.00 1.30 -15.47
CA ILE A 219 -5.82 1.62 -16.89
C ILE A 219 -4.70 0.77 -17.51
N LEU A 220 -3.55 0.67 -16.83
CA LEU A 220 -2.42 -0.11 -17.33
C LEU A 220 -2.73 -1.61 -17.36
N ASN A 221 -3.45 -2.14 -16.39
CA ASN A 221 -3.93 -3.52 -16.46
C ASN A 221 -4.86 -3.73 -17.65
N HIS A 222 -5.82 -2.84 -17.89
CA HIS A 222 -6.74 -2.98 -19.00
C HIS A 222 -6.03 -2.88 -20.36
N CYS A 223 -5.11 -1.92 -20.53
CA CYS A 223 -4.45 -1.64 -21.80
C CYS A 223 -3.23 -2.53 -22.08
N LYS A 224 -2.50 -2.94 -21.05
CA LYS A 224 -1.18 -3.58 -21.18
C LYS A 224 -1.11 -5.00 -20.61
N ASN A 225 -2.19 -5.52 -20.02
CA ASN A 225 -2.22 -6.85 -19.43
C ASN A 225 -3.28 -7.75 -20.10
N PRO A 226 -3.02 -8.26 -21.33
CA PRO A 226 -3.99 -9.08 -22.05
C PRO A 226 -4.18 -10.48 -21.44
N GLU A 227 -3.39 -10.86 -20.44
CA GLU A 227 -3.45 -12.18 -19.81
C GLU A 227 -4.54 -12.23 -18.74
N ILE A 228 -4.95 -11.08 -18.20
CA ILE A 228 -5.97 -10.97 -17.16
C ILE A 228 -7.16 -10.19 -17.71
N HIS A 229 -8.22 -10.91 -18.06
CA HIS A 229 -9.47 -10.32 -18.46
C HIS A 229 -10.45 -10.37 -17.30
N LEU A 230 -10.71 -9.23 -16.65
CA LEU A 230 -11.71 -9.13 -15.59
C LEU A 230 -13.12 -9.21 -16.20
N ARG A 231 -13.60 -10.42 -16.45
CA ARG A 231 -14.99 -10.66 -16.93
C ARG A 231 -15.94 -10.64 -15.74
N LEU A 232 -16.35 -9.45 -15.33
CA LEU A 232 -17.27 -9.27 -14.20
C LEU A 232 -18.64 -9.94 -14.39
N ARG A 233 -19.00 -10.27 -15.63
CA ARG A 233 -20.29 -10.94 -15.95
C ARG A 233 -20.41 -12.36 -15.41
N HIS A 234 -19.31 -13.01 -15.03
CA HIS A 234 -19.29 -14.39 -14.50
C HIS A 234 -18.73 -14.40 -13.07
N ILE A 235 -18.99 -13.36 -12.27
CA ILE A 235 -18.59 -13.32 -10.87
C ILE A 235 -19.28 -14.50 -10.16
N ARG A 236 -18.50 -15.53 -9.87
CA ARG A 236 -18.91 -16.59 -8.93
C ARG A 236 -17.99 -16.48 -7.72
N PRO A 237 -18.44 -15.81 -6.63
CA PRO A 237 -17.71 -15.82 -5.39
C PRO A 237 -17.45 -17.27 -4.97
N SER A 238 -16.18 -17.66 -4.90
CA SER A 238 -15.81 -19.00 -4.46
C SER A 238 -15.16 -18.91 -3.09
N GLY A 239 -15.90 -19.29 -2.06
CA GLY A 239 -15.40 -19.33 -0.68
C GLY A 239 -14.15 -20.20 -0.54
N LYS A 240 -14.03 -21.28 -1.36
CA LYS A 240 -12.82 -22.11 -1.39
C LYS A 240 -11.62 -21.35 -1.90
N LEU A 241 -11.76 -20.60 -3.01
CA LEU A 241 -10.67 -19.85 -3.61
C LEU A 241 -10.26 -18.65 -2.74
N MET A 242 -11.24 -17.96 -2.14
CA MET A 242 -10.97 -16.90 -1.16
C MET A 242 -10.25 -17.46 0.07
N GLY A 243 -10.60 -18.66 0.53
CA GLY A 243 -9.90 -19.37 1.60
C GLY A 243 -8.47 -19.73 1.23
N GLU A 244 -8.21 -20.19 0.00
CA GLU A 244 -6.84 -20.47 -0.50
C GLU A 244 -5.99 -19.19 -0.54
N ILE A 245 -6.55 -18.06 -1.03
CA ILE A 245 -5.87 -16.77 -1.02
C ILE A 245 -5.55 -16.36 0.42
N THR A 246 -6.54 -16.40 1.32
CA THR A 246 -6.38 -16.00 2.71
C THR A 246 -5.34 -16.85 3.45
N ALA A 247 -5.33 -18.15 3.24
CA ALA A 247 -4.36 -19.06 3.86
C ALA A 247 -2.90 -18.71 3.51
N ILE A 248 -2.64 -18.27 2.28
CA ILE A 248 -1.31 -17.80 1.85
C ILE A 248 -1.04 -16.39 2.40
N SER A 249 -2.06 -15.55 2.51
CA SER A 249 -1.95 -14.16 2.93
C SER A 249 -1.67 -13.98 4.42
N ILE A 250 -2.28 -14.79 5.29
CA ILE A 250 -2.18 -14.66 6.75
C ILE A 250 -0.73 -14.62 7.26
N PRO A 251 0.17 -15.56 6.89
CA PRO A 251 1.56 -15.52 7.34
C PRO A 251 2.27 -14.22 6.93
N SER A 252 2.00 -13.73 5.71
CA SER A 252 2.57 -12.49 5.19
C SER A 252 2.06 -11.26 5.94
N ILE A 253 0.76 -11.21 6.26
CA ILE A 253 0.15 -10.16 7.07
C ILE A 253 0.77 -10.13 8.46
N ILE A 254 0.86 -11.29 9.14
CA ILE A 254 1.44 -11.39 10.48
C ILE A 254 2.88 -10.88 10.48
N MET A 255 3.70 -11.33 9.52
CA MET A 255 5.11 -10.93 9.41
C MET A 255 5.23 -9.40 9.22
N SER A 256 4.40 -8.80 8.38
CA SER A 256 4.39 -7.35 8.17
C SER A 256 3.87 -6.58 9.39
N CYS A 257 2.89 -7.11 10.11
CA CYS A 257 2.34 -6.48 11.30
C CYS A 257 3.31 -6.47 12.49
N ILE A 258 4.27 -7.39 12.59
CA ILE A 258 5.29 -7.40 13.65
C ILE A 258 6.06 -6.08 13.67
N SER A 259 6.44 -5.56 12.50
CA SER A 259 7.14 -4.26 12.40
C SER A 259 6.30 -3.10 12.95
N SER A 260 4.99 -3.10 12.64
CA SER A 260 4.06 -2.09 13.13
C SER A 260 3.85 -2.18 14.65
N LEU A 261 3.74 -3.40 15.18
CA LEU A 261 3.63 -3.64 16.61
C LEU A 261 4.88 -3.17 17.36
N THR A 262 6.06 -3.42 16.82
CA THR A 262 7.32 -2.92 17.38
C THR A 262 7.33 -1.40 17.43
N CYS A 263 6.93 -0.73 16.34
CA CYS A 263 6.85 0.73 16.29
C CYS A 263 5.82 1.28 17.30
N PHE A 264 4.65 0.63 17.43
CA PHE A 264 3.63 0.98 18.41
C PHE A 264 4.16 0.91 19.85
N VAL A 265 4.78 -0.21 20.24
CA VAL A 265 5.34 -0.40 21.59
C VAL A 265 6.47 0.60 21.88
N MET A 266 7.33 0.86 20.88
CA MET A 266 8.38 1.88 21.03
C MET A 266 7.80 3.27 21.23
N ASN A 267 6.74 3.64 20.53
CA ASN A 267 6.05 4.92 20.74
C ASN A 267 5.48 5.04 22.16
N LEU A 268 4.87 3.96 22.69
CA LEU A 268 4.36 3.92 24.07
C LEU A 268 5.47 4.13 25.11
N ILE A 269 6.65 3.56 24.89
CA ILE A 269 7.80 3.75 25.79
C ILE A 269 8.34 5.18 25.66
N LEU A 270 8.53 5.67 24.45
CA LEU A 270 9.17 6.95 24.19
C LEU A 270 8.32 8.14 24.64
N ILE A 271 6.98 8.05 24.55
CA ILE A 271 6.10 9.14 25.01
C ILE A 271 6.21 9.38 26.52
N THR A 272 6.60 8.37 27.30
CA THR A 272 6.83 8.54 28.75
C THR A 272 8.03 9.45 29.05
N PHE A 273 8.94 9.62 28.08
CA PHE A 273 10.10 10.53 28.21
C PHE A 273 9.77 11.91 27.65
N SER A 274 9.31 11.98 26.38
CA SER A 274 8.86 13.22 25.75
C SER A 274 8.18 12.98 24.41
N SER A 275 7.33 13.92 23.97
CA SER A 275 6.75 13.92 22.60
C SER A 275 7.82 14.07 21.54
N THR A 276 8.87 14.85 21.80
CA THR A 276 10.04 15.01 20.93
C THR A 276 10.76 13.68 20.67
N ALA A 277 10.87 12.80 21.68
CA ALA A 277 11.49 11.47 21.51
C ALA A 277 10.71 10.60 20.52
N VAL A 278 9.39 10.67 20.54
CA VAL A 278 8.52 9.97 19.57
C VAL A 278 8.71 10.54 18.17
N ALA A 279 8.77 11.86 18.02
CA ALA A 279 9.01 12.50 16.72
C ALA A 279 10.36 12.09 16.13
N VAL A 280 11.42 12.12 16.93
CA VAL A 280 12.78 11.70 16.55
C VAL A 280 12.80 10.23 16.11
N PHE A 281 12.14 9.35 16.88
CA PHE A 281 12.04 7.93 16.54
C PHE A 281 11.27 7.71 15.22
N GLY A 282 10.18 8.45 15.00
CA GLY A 282 9.43 8.39 13.76
C GLY A 282 10.28 8.77 12.53
N VAL A 283 11.09 9.81 12.64
CA VAL A 283 12.04 10.20 11.58
C VAL A 283 13.12 9.13 11.40
N TYR A 284 13.70 8.62 12.49
CA TYR A 284 14.70 7.54 12.45
C TYR A 284 14.14 6.30 11.74
N PHE A 285 12.92 5.87 12.09
CA PHE A 285 12.29 4.70 11.49
C PHE A 285 12.04 4.88 9.98
N LYS A 286 11.68 6.07 9.55
CA LYS A 286 11.52 6.40 8.12
C LYS A 286 12.84 6.38 7.38
N LEU A 287 13.92 6.91 7.96
CA LEU A 287 15.27 6.84 7.40
C LEU A 287 15.79 5.40 7.32
N GLN A 288 15.55 4.61 8.36
CA GLN A 288 15.87 3.18 8.37
C GLN A 288 15.13 2.45 7.23
N SER A 289 13.85 2.73 7.05
CA SER A 289 13.03 2.15 5.98
C SER A 289 13.61 2.47 4.59
N PHE A 290 14.19 3.65 4.39
CA PHE A 290 14.84 4.02 3.14
C PHE A 290 15.97 3.06 2.76
N VAL A 291 16.74 2.57 3.74
CA VAL A 291 17.83 1.61 3.50
C VAL A 291 17.30 0.20 3.23
N PHE A 292 16.24 -0.22 3.93
CA PHE A 292 15.72 -1.59 3.82
C PHE A 292 14.71 -1.79 2.67
N MET A 293 14.01 -0.75 2.25
CA MET A 293 12.97 -0.86 1.20
C MET A 293 13.49 -1.41 -0.14
N PRO A 294 14.67 -1.03 -0.66
CA PRO A 294 15.22 -1.66 -1.88
C PRO A 294 15.44 -3.16 -1.74
N VAL A 295 15.84 -3.63 -0.54
CA VAL A 295 16.02 -5.07 -0.26
C VAL A 295 14.68 -5.79 -0.30
N PHE A 296 13.62 -5.19 0.25
CA PHE A 296 12.26 -5.72 0.11
C PHE A 296 11.80 -5.73 -1.35
N GLY A 297 12.16 -4.70 -2.13
CA GLY A 297 11.90 -4.65 -3.56
C GLY A 297 12.55 -5.82 -4.32
N LEU A 298 13.80 -6.15 -3.99
CA LEU A 298 14.49 -7.31 -4.54
C LEU A 298 13.77 -8.62 -4.18
N ASN A 299 13.43 -8.80 -2.92
CA ASN A 299 12.71 -9.99 -2.44
C ASN A 299 11.33 -10.17 -3.11
N ASN A 300 10.61 -9.08 -3.34
CA ASN A 300 9.33 -9.14 -4.05
C ASN A 300 9.48 -9.42 -5.56
N GLY A 301 10.66 -9.17 -6.14
CA GLY A 301 10.96 -9.45 -7.54
C GLY A 301 11.43 -10.88 -7.80
N MET A 302 11.78 -11.61 -6.76
CA MET A 302 12.17 -13.02 -6.80
C MET A 302 10.97 -13.95 -6.76
#